data_9370daa3201974458608c0abdfeab954
#
_entry.id   9370daa3201974458608c0abdfeab954
#
_cell.length_a   1.000
_cell.length_b   1.000
_cell.length_c   1.000
_cell.angle_alpha   90.00
_cell.angle_beta   90.00
_cell.angle_gamma   90.00
#
_symmetry.space_group_name_H-M   'P 1'
#
loop_
_entity.id
_entity.type
_entity.pdbx_description
1 polymer ?
#
loop_
_entity_poly.entity_id
_entity_poly.type
_entity_poly.pdbx_seq_one_letter_code
_entity_poly.pdbx_strand_id
1 'polypeptide(L)'
;MGSSRAKAQRAERRAKIEEMRRAQAARERRNRIITWACSGVIVVGVAAGGWYLVDRSQARNEAAEAAAAAPVEGEKTFKDLSRNHVSTPVNYKTTPGVGGDHNQVWMNCNGDVYDQEIDETNAVHSLEHGAVWVTFTDKAADGDVSDLAEKVRQTPYTLMSPYADQSAPIMLSAWGKQLSVGSAADPRVEQFFTKYVQGEQTPEPGAACTGGKSA
;
A
#
# COMPACT_ATOMS: atom_id res chain seq x y z
N MET A 1 -50.03 -35.95 -71.42
CA MET A 1 -50.27 -35.78 -69.96
C MET A 1 -49.02 -35.58 -69.05
N GLY A 2 -47.79 -35.77 -69.53
CA GLY A 2 -46.59 -35.65 -68.74
C GLY A 2 -46.10 -34.20 -68.42
N SER A 3 -46.38 -33.20 -69.30
CA SER A 3 -45.83 -31.83 -69.16
C SER A 3 -46.48 -31.01 -68.03
N SER A 4 -47.72 -31.25 -67.68
CA SER A 4 -48.44 -30.50 -66.64
C SER A 4 -48.02 -30.95 -65.21
N ARG A 5 -47.79 -32.24 -65.03
CA ARG A 5 -47.26 -32.78 -63.74
C ARG A 5 -45.85 -32.27 -63.42
N ALA A 6 -44.96 -32.20 -64.43
CA ALA A 6 -43.60 -31.71 -64.26
C ALA A 6 -43.59 -30.20 -63.93
N LYS A 7 -44.50 -29.38 -64.47
CA LYS A 7 -44.66 -27.97 -64.12
C LYS A 7 -45.13 -27.79 -62.67
N ALA A 8 -46.11 -28.59 -62.24
CA ALA A 8 -46.64 -28.54 -60.89
C ALA A 8 -45.55 -28.92 -59.85
N GLN A 9 -44.77 -29.97 -60.07
CA GLN A 9 -43.69 -30.36 -59.22
C GLN A 9 -42.57 -29.30 -59.14
N ARG A 10 -42.26 -28.59 -60.23
CA ARG A 10 -41.27 -27.48 -60.22
C ARG A 10 -41.80 -26.27 -59.43
N ALA A 11 -43.09 -25.97 -59.54
CA ALA A 11 -43.69 -24.89 -58.75
C ALA A 11 -43.66 -25.19 -57.24
N GLU A 12 -44.04 -26.43 -56.89
CA GLU A 12 -44.00 -26.88 -55.47
C GLU A 12 -42.58 -26.86 -54.86
N ARG A 13 -41.57 -27.31 -55.61
CA ARG A 13 -40.22 -27.23 -55.24
C ARG A 13 -39.71 -25.77 -55.05
N ARG A 14 -40.13 -24.86 -55.95
CA ARG A 14 -39.80 -23.43 -55.84
C ARG A 14 -40.42 -22.82 -54.58
N ALA A 15 -41.67 -23.09 -54.32
CA ALA A 15 -42.38 -22.61 -53.14
C ALA A 15 -41.70 -23.08 -51.83
N LYS A 16 -41.32 -24.36 -51.78
CA LYS A 16 -40.61 -24.90 -50.61
C LYS A 16 -39.21 -24.33 -50.41
N ILE A 17 -38.51 -24.07 -51.52
CA ILE A 17 -37.18 -23.37 -51.44
C ILE A 17 -37.36 -21.93 -50.96
N GLU A 18 -38.40 -21.23 -51.40
CA GLU A 18 -38.67 -19.85 -51.00
C GLU A 18 -39.07 -19.74 -49.52
N GLU A 19 -39.89 -20.69 -49.06
CA GLU A 19 -40.23 -20.80 -47.61
C GLU A 19 -39.02 -21.08 -46.76
N MET A 20 -38.12 -22.01 -47.15
CA MET A 20 -36.88 -22.27 -46.45
C MET A 20 -35.93 -21.04 -46.40
N ARG A 21 -35.82 -20.28 -47.50
CA ARG A 21 -35.05 -19.04 -47.58
C ARG A 21 -35.60 -17.97 -46.63
N ARG A 22 -36.95 -17.80 -46.58
CA ARG A 22 -37.59 -16.87 -45.65
C ARG A 22 -37.35 -17.27 -44.20
N ALA A 23 -37.45 -18.58 -43.89
CA ALA A 23 -37.19 -19.07 -42.55
C ALA A 23 -35.69 -18.89 -42.12
N GLN A 24 -34.77 -19.11 -43.07
CA GLN A 24 -33.33 -18.85 -42.83
C GLN A 24 -33.06 -17.37 -42.61
N ALA A 25 -33.56 -16.48 -43.44
CA ALA A 25 -33.39 -15.04 -43.29
C ALA A 25 -33.97 -14.51 -41.96
N ALA A 26 -35.11 -15.06 -41.52
CA ALA A 26 -35.69 -14.72 -40.23
C ALA A 26 -34.81 -15.19 -39.04
N ARG A 27 -34.23 -16.41 -39.14
CA ARG A 27 -33.29 -16.93 -38.14
C ARG A 27 -31.98 -16.11 -38.07
N GLU A 28 -31.42 -15.75 -39.22
CA GLU A 28 -30.21 -14.93 -39.29
C GLU A 28 -30.43 -13.53 -38.70
N ARG A 29 -31.57 -12.91 -39.03
CA ARG A 29 -31.94 -11.61 -38.47
C ARG A 29 -32.08 -11.68 -36.95
N ARG A 30 -32.76 -12.69 -36.44
CA ARG A 30 -32.91 -12.92 -34.99
C ARG A 30 -31.56 -13.15 -34.32
N ASN A 31 -30.70 -14.02 -34.88
CA ASN A 31 -29.39 -14.31 -34.32
C ASN A 31 -28.50 -13.05 -34.30
N ARG A 32 -28.53 -12.25 -35.38
CA ARG A 32 -27.78 -10.98 -35.43
C ARG A 32 -28.26 -10.02 -34.35
N ILE A 33 -29.55 -9.88 -34.11
CA ILE A 33 -30.11 -9.04 -33.04
C ILE A 33 -29.62 -9.54 -31.65
N ILE A 34 -29.71 -10.84 -31.42
CA ILE A 34 -29.26 -11.45 -30.16
C ILE A 34 -27.76 -11.20 -29.95
N THR A 35 -26.93 -11.40 -30.98
CA THR A 35 -25.50 -11.15 -30.90
C THR A 35 -25.20 -9.70 -30.55
N TRP A 36 -25.83 -8.74 -31.22
CA TRP A 36 -25.64 -7.33 -30.92
C TRP A 36 -26.11 -6.96 -29.50
N ALA A 37 -27.26 -7.52 -29.06
CA ALA A 37 -27.75 -7.27 -27.70
C ALA A 37 -26.81 -7.84 -26.63
N CYS A 38 -26.31 -9.08 -26.78
CA CYS A 38 -25.37 -9.68 -25.87
C CYS A 38 -24.03 -8.92 -25.83
N SER A 39 -23.53 -8.53 -27.01
CA SER A 39 -22.30 -7.72 -27.09
C SER A 39 -22.45 -6.37 -26.37
N GLY A 40 -23.59 -5.71 -26.55
CA GLY A 40 -23.89 -4.44 -25.87
C GLY A 40 -23.90 -4.57 -24.36
N VAL A 41 -24.52 -5.62 -23.82
CA VAL A 41 -24.57 -5.90 -22.38
C VAL A 41 -23.17 -6.14 -21.82
N ILE A 42 -22.31 -6.88 -22.52
CA ILE A 42 -20.94 -7.15 -22.11
C ILE A 42 -20.13 -5.84 -22.06
N VAL A 43 -20.21 -5.03 -23.11
CA VAL A 43 -19.47 -3.74 -23.15
C VAL A 43 -19.89 -2.81 -22.02
N VAL A 44 -21.19 -2.68 -21.78
CA VAL A 44 -21.71 -1.86 -20.67
C VAL A 44 -21.27 -2.43 -19.32
N GLY A 45 -21.30 -3.74 -19.13
CA GLY A 45 -20.86 -4.40 -17.91
C GLY A 45 -19.37 -4.18 -17.63
N VAL A 46 -18.52 -4.30 -18.65
CA VAL A 46 -17.06 -4.05 -18.53
C VAL A 46 -16.79 -2.57 -18.25
N ALA A 47 -17.47 -1.65 -18.93
CA ALA A 47 -17.29 -0.21 -18.70
C ALA A 47 -17.73 0.20 -17.30
N ALA A 48 -18.90 -0.24 -16.85
CA ALA A 48 -19.42 0.05 -15.51
C ALA A 48 -18.56 -0.60 -14.42
N GLY A 49 -18.14 -1.84 -14.60
CA GLY A 49 -17.23 -2.54 -13.68
C GLY A 49 -15.86 -1.89 -13.60
N GLY A 50 -15.29 -1.51 -14.75
CA GLY A 50 -14.03 -0.77 -14.81
C GLY A 50 -14.10 0.58 -14.10
N TRP A 51 -15.15 1.34 -14.35
CA TRP A 51 -15.35 2.63 -13.66
C TRP A 51 -15.55 2.45 -12.16
N TYR A 52 -16.35 1.49 -11.72
CA TYR A 52 -16.54 1.20 -10.30
C TYR A 52 -15.21 0.87 -9.58
N LEU A 53 -14.33 0.10 -10.23
CA LEU A 53 -13.01 -0.23 -9.66
C LEU A 53 -12.11 1.00 -9.58
N VAL A 54 -12.09 1.85 -10.59
CA VAL A 54 -11.31 3.10 -10.61
C VAL A 54 -11.83 4.07 -9.55
N ASP A 55 -13.13 4.30 -9.48
CA ASP A 55 -13.75 5.18 -8.49
C ASP A 55 -13.43 4.74 -7.05
N ARG A 56 -13.56 3.43 -6.79
CA ARG A 56 -13.23 2.86 -5.49
C ARG A 56 -11.74 2.96 -5.13
N SER A 57 -10.85 2.88 -6.12
CA SER A 57 -9.41 3.07 -5.90
C SER A 57 -9.07 4.53 -5.60
N GLN A 58 -9.69 5.47 -6.29
CA GLN A 58 -9.53 6.91 -6.04
C GLN A 58 -10.03 7.29 -4.64
N ALA A 59 -11.23 6.84 -4.25
CA ALA A 59 -11.75 7.09 -2.91
C ALA A 59 -10.87 6.53 -1.79
N ARG A 60 -10.22 5.38 -2.02
CA ARG A 60 -9.25 4.82 -1.07
C ARG A 60 -7.98 5.65 -0.99
N ASN A 61 -7.47 6.12 -2.12
CA ASN A 61 -6.27 6.96 -2.16
C ASN A 61 -6.53 8.31 -1.48
N GLU A 62 -7.67 8.96 -1.76
CA GLU A 62 -8.06 10.21 -1.10
C GLU A 62 -8.23 10.03 0.42
N ALA A 63 -8.82 8.92 0.87
CA ALA A 63 -8.93 8.62 2.29
C ALA A 63 -7.57 8.36 2.94
N ALA A 64 -6.65 7.69 2.24
CA ALA A 64 -5.29 7.46 2.71
C ALA A 64 -4.48 8.78 2.79
N GLU A 65 -4.60 9.64 1.79
CA GLU A 65 -3.98 10.97 1.78
C GLU A 65 -4.54 11.85 2.91
N ALA A 66 -5.86 11.85 3.11
CA ALA A 66 -6.49 12.57 4.21
C ALA A 66 -6.05 12.04 5.59
N ALA A 67 -5.91 10.73 5.72
CA ALA A 67 -5.40 10.10 6.94
C ALA A 67 -3.92 10.44 7.18
N ALA A 68 -3.10 10.47 6.14
CA ALA A 68 -1.70 10.86 6.22
C ALA A 68 -1.53 12.36 6.56
N ALA A 69 -2.43 13.24 6.08
CA ALA A 69 -2.41 14.66 6.39
C ALA A 69 -2.88 14.97 7.83
N ALA A 70 -3.74 14.14 8.41
CA ALA A 70 -4.26 14.36 9.75
C ALA A 70 -3.14 14.29 10.80
N PRO A 71 -3.15 15.16 11.85
CA PRO A 71 -2.23 15.03 12.97
C PRO A 71 -2.43 13.69 13.69
N VAL A 72 -1.35 13.01 14.04
CA VAL A 72 -1.43 11.82 14.90
C VAL A 72 -1.57 12.29 16.34
N GLU A 73 -2.65 11.91 16.99
CA GLU A 73 -2.94 12.36 18.35
C GLU A 73 -1.82 11.97 19.33
N GLY A 74 -1.33 12.95 20.08
CA GLY A 74 -0.27 12.75 21.07
C GLY A 74 1.14 12.62 20.49
N GLU A 75 1.32 12.80 19.17
CA GLU A 75 2.67 12.90 18.60
C GLU A 75 3.40 14.14 19.11
N LYS A 76 4.68 13.99 19.34
CA LYS A 76 5.60 15.10 19.65
C LYS A 76 6.36 15.50 18.42
N THR A 77 6.50 16.80 18.19
CA THR A 77 7.25 17.36 17.06
C THR A 77 8.46 18.12 17.56
N PHE A 78 9.61 17.86 16.96
CA PHE A 78 10.88 18.49 17.22
C PHE A 78 11.38 19.17 15.95
N LYS A 79 11.77 20.43 16.05
CA LYS A 79 12.20 21.26 14.92
C LYS A 79 13.68 21.66 15.08
N ASP A 80 14.22 22.22 14.01
CA ASP A 80 15.58 22.79 13.98
C ASP A 80 16.66 21.77 14.38
N LEU A 81 16.50 20.53 13.91
CA LEU A 81 17.45 19.44 14.13
C LEU A 81 18.62 19.59 13.15
N SER A 82 19.85 19.55 13.69
CA SER A 82 21.05 19.49 12.86
C SER A 82 21.13 18.19 12.05
N ARG A 83 21.97 18.18 11.02
CA ARG A 83 22.14 17.05 10.11
C ARG A 83 23.63 16.77 9.86
N ASN A 84 24.47 16.98 10.87
CA ASN A 84 25.89 16.79 10.70
C ASN A 84 26.26 15.31 10.93
N HIS A 85 27.07 14.77 10.05
CA HIS A 85 27.68 13.47 10.26
C HIS A 85 28.87 13.60 11.22
N VAL A 86 28.81 12.87 12.32
CA VAL A 86 29.83 12.86 13.35
C VAL A 86 30.28 11.43 13.70
N SER A 87 31.50 11.30 14.17
CA SER A 87 32.04 10.02 14.65
C SER A 87 32.13 9.95 16.20
N THR A 88 31.67 10.98 16.88
CA THR A 88 31.66 11.08 18.35
C THR A 88 30.26 10.72 18.90
N PRO A 89 30.17 10.27 20.16
CA PRO A 89 28.86 10.08 20.80
C PRO A 89 28.02 11.36 20.78
N VAL A 90 26.73 11.20 20.56
CA VAL A 90 25.74 12.29 20.56
C VAL A 90 24.83 12.14 21.77
N ASN A 91 24.58 13.23 22.46
CA ASN A 91 23.60 13.25 23.55
C ASN A 91 22.30 13.89 23.05
N TYR A 92 21.33 13.04 22.68
CA TYR A 92 20.04 13.49 22.15
C TYR A 92 19.15 14.09 23.24
N LYS A 93 18.31 15.05 22.85
CA LYS A 93 17.31 15.66 23.75
C LYS A 93 16.10 14.76 23.98
N THR A 94 15.94 13.74 23.16
CA THR A 94 14.86 12.74 23.21
C THR A 94 15.46 11.37 23.40
N THR A 95 14.70 10.47 24.00
CA THR A 95 15.10 9.07 24.23
C THR A 95 13.96 8.18 23.76
N PRO A 96 14.10 7.48 22.60
CA PRO A 96 15.23 7.56 21.64
C PRO A 96 15.34 8.88 20.90
N GLY A 97 16.52 9.12 20.27
CA GLY A 97 16.78 10.26 19.41
C GLY A 97 15.86 10.27 18.16
N VAL A 98 15.44 11.47 17.76
CA VAL A 98 14.55 11.65 16.59
C VAL A 98 15.19 12.47 15.47
N GLY A 99 16.48 12.75 15.57
CA GLY A 99 17.24 13.55 14.62
C GLY A 99 18.29 14.39 15.34
N GLY A 100 19.10 15.09 14.60
CA GLY A 100 20.27 15.83 15.09
C GLY A 100 21.55 15.27 14.49
N ASP A 101 22.70 15.63 15.05
CA ASP A 101 23.98 15.06 14.65
C ASP A 101 23.96 13.54 14.81
N HIS A 102 24.52 12.82 13.84
CA HIS A 102 24.44 11.36 13.79
C HIS A 102 25.63 10.76 13.05
N ASN A 103 25.77 9.43 13.10
CA ASN A 103 26.86 8.72 12.41
C ASN A 103 26.64 8.77 10.88
N GLN A 104 27.73 8.83 10.12
CA GLN A 104 27.65 8.78 8.64
C GLN A 104 27.17 7.42 8.08
N VAL A 105 27.15 6.36 8.89
CA VAL A 105 26.65 5.04 8.50
C VAL A 105 25.30 4.82 9.16
N TRP A 106 24.30 4.47 8.37
CA TRP A 106 22.94 4.17 8.86
C TRP A 106 22.82 2.73 9.36
N MET A 107 21.79 2.42 10.12
CA MET A 107 21.32 1.06 10.35
C MET A 107 20.50 0.61 9.15
N ASN A 108 20.60 -0.66 8.75
CA ASN A 108 19.66 -1.21 7.78
C ASN A 108 18.24 -0.99 8.28
N CYS A 109 17.35 -0.52 7.36
CA CYS A 109 16.00 -0.10 7.68
C CYS A 109 14.96 -0.54 6.63
N ASN A 110 15.20 -1.67 6.00
CA ASN A 110 14.27 -2.20 4.99
C ASN A 110 13.40 -3.33 5.56
N GLY A 111 12.76 -3.06 6.71
CA GLY A 111 12.01 -4.05 7.46
C GLY A 111 12.87 -4.84 8.44
N ASP A 112 13.97 -4.26 8.90
CA ASP A 112 14.93 -4.93 9.75
C ASP A 112 14.47 -4.95 11.21
N VAL A 113 14.47 -6.14 11.83
CA VAL A 113 14.13 -6.35 13.25
C VAL A 113 15.37 -6.88 13.95
N TYR A 114 15.85 -6.12 14.93
CA TYR A 114 17.04 -6.42 15.71
C TYR A 114 16.65 -6.99 17.06
N ASP A 115 17.38 -8.03 17.49
CA ASP A 115 17.13 -8.71 18.77
C ASP A 115 17.80 -8.01 19.95
N GLN A 116 18.66 -7.04 19.68
CA GLN A 116 19.41 -6.28 20.69
C GLN A 116 19.33 -4.78 20.41
N GLU A 117 19.67 -3.97 21.40
CA GLU A 117 19.81 -2.54 21.20
C GLU A 117 20.84 -2.24 20.12
N ILE A 118 20.53 -1.27 19.29
CA ILE A 118 21.39 -0.82 18.20
C ILE A 118 22.01 0.53 18.52
N ASP A 119 23.07 0.89 17.80
CA ASP A 119 23.70 2.18 17.95
C ASP A 119 22.70 3.30 17.53
N GLU A 120 22.36 4.12 18.50
CA GLU A 120 21.35 5.17 18.32
C GLU A 120 21.75 6.18 17.24
N THR A 121 23.05 6.53 17.15
CA THR A 121 23.51 7.49 16.14
C THR A 121 23.38 6.95 14.73
N ASN A 122 23.52 5.64 14.53
CA ASN A 122 23.28 4.97 13.25
C ASN A 122 21.77 4.85 12.96
N ALA A 123 20.95 4.57 13.98
CA ALA A 123 19.48 4.53 13.82
C ALA A 123 18.91 5.90 13.45
N VAL A 124 19.41 6.97 14.06
CA VAL A 124 19.02 8.36 13.73
C VAL A 124 19.33 8.70 12.26
N HIS A 125 20.44 8.21 11.71
CA HIS A 125 20.70 8.36 10.27
C HIS A 125 19.64 7.65 9.41
N SER A 126 19.17 6.47 9.84
CA SER A 126 18.07 5.80 9.14
C SER A 126 16.79 6.63 9.15
N LEU A 127 16.51 7.39 10.22
CA LEU A 127 15.39 8.34 10.24
C LEU A 127 15.56 9.48 9.21
N GLU A 128 16.80 9.94 8.97
CA GLU A 128 17.11 10.93 7.94
C GLU A 128 16.75 10.41 6.53
N HIS A 129 16.96 9.12 6.28
CA HIS A 129 16.55 8.43 5.05
C HIS A 129 15.04 8.21 4.93
N GLY A 130 14.26 8.58 5.97
CA GLY A 130 12.81 8.46 6.00
C GLY A 130 12.28 7.18 6.62
N ALA A 131 13.10 6.52 7.42
CA ALA A 131 12.65 5.36 8.15
C ALA A 131 11.80 5.73 9.38
N VAL A 132 10.94 4.79 9.77
CA VAL A 132 10.29 4.75 11.09
C VAL A 132 11.01 3.70 11.94
N TRP A 133 11.50 4.14 13.08
CA TRP A 133 12.12 3.26 14.06
C TRP A 133 11.16 2.94 15.19
N VAL A 134 10.81 1.68 15.33
CA VAL A 134 9.99 1.13 16.42
C VAL A 134 10.91 0.65 17.52
N THR A 135 10.71 1.15 18.73
CA THR A 135 11.49 0.74 19.91
C THR A 135 10.58 0.24 21.01
N PHE A 136 11.08 -0.71 21.81
CA PHE A 136 10.30 -1.31 22.89
C PHE A 136 11.16 -1.61 24.10
N THR A 137 10.52 -1.63 25.29
CA THR A 137 11.12 -2.05 26.55
C THR A 137 10.60 -3.43 26.96
N ASP A 138 11.13 -3.96 28.05
CA ASP A 138 10.63 -5.17 28.75
C ASP A 138 9.20 -5.03 29.30
N LYS A 139 8.62 -3.82 29.28
CA LYS A 139 7.22 -3.55 29.66
C LYS A 139 6.23 -3.75 28.53
N ALA A 140 6.69 -3.86 27.28
CA ALA A 140 5.83 -4.20 26.16
C ALA A 140 5.40 -5.66 26.25
N ALA A 141 4.14 -5.95 25.95
CA ALA A 141 3.68 -7.33 25.94
C ALA A 141 4.32 -8.10 24.77
N ASP A 142 4.67 -9.36 24.98
CA ASP A 142 5.31 -10.20 23.94
C ASP A 142 4.49 -10.28 22.66
N GLY A 143 3.15 -10.30 22.76
CA GLY A 143 2.24 -10.26 21.63
C GLY A 143 2.37 -8.96 20.83
N ASP A 144 2.43 -7.81 21.49
CA ASP A 144 2.61 -6.51 20.85
C ASP A 144 3.98 -6.41 20.13
N VAL A 145 5.04 -6.94 20.76
CA VAL A 145 6.38 -6.99 20.16
C VAL A 145 6.37 -7.85 18.90
N SER A 146 5.70 -9.01 18.94
CA SER A 146 5.56 -9.91 17.81
C SER A 146 4.79 -9.27 16.64
N ASP A 147 3.66 -8.63 16.93
CA ASP A 147 2.79 -7.97 15.93
C ASP A 147 3.53 -6.80 15.25
N LEU A 148 4.25 -5.99 16.04
CA LEU A 148 5.07 -4.90 15.52
C LEU A 148 6.24 -5.41 14.67
N ALA A 149 6.89 -6.48 15.11
CA ALA A 149 7.98 -7.10 14.35
C ALA A 149 7.49 -7.62 12.99
N GLU A 150 6.29 -8.23 12.93
CA GLU A 150 5.68 -8.65 11.67
C GLU A 150 5.37 -7.46 10.78
N LYS A 151 4.77 -6.40 11.33
CA LYS A 151 4.48 -5.16 10.59
C LYS A 151 5.75 -4.53 10.04
N VAL A 152 6.81 -4.43 10.82
CA VAL A 152 8.11 -3.89 10.39
C VAL A 152 8.68 -4.72 9.25
N ARG A 153 8.74 -6.06 9.36
CA ARG A 153 9.26 -6.94 8.29
C ARG A 153 8.53 -6.78 6.96
N GLN A 154 7.27 -6.38 6.99
CA GLN A 154 6.44 -6.18 5.79
C GLN A 154 6.50 -4.76 5.23
N THR A 155 7.16 -3.83 5.93
CA THR A 155 7.17 -2.41 5.57
C THR A 155 8.58 -1.93 5.26
N PRO A 156 8.94 -1.62 4.01
CA PRO A 156 10.19 -0.96 3.68
C PRO A 156 10.35 0.38 4.43
N TYR A 157 11.57 0.81 4.64
CA TYR A 157 11.88 2.01 5.43
C TYR A 157 11.33 1.95 6.85
N THR A 158 11.51 0.79 7.48
CA THR A 158 11.27 0.61 8.91
C THR A 158 12.36 -0.24 9.54
N LEU A 159 12.59 -0.02 10.81
CA LEU A 159 13.45 -0.85 11.64
C LEU A 159 12.87 -0.96 13.05
N MET A 160 13.24 -2.02 13.76
CA MET A 160 12.77 -2.27 15.13
C MET A 160 13.91 -2.80 16.00
N SER A 161 14.00 -2.32 17.23
CA SER A 161 14.97 -2.82 18.22
C SER A 161 14.46 -2.66 19.66
N PRO A 162 14.97 -3.41 20.62
CA PRO A 162 14.88 -3.03 22.03
C PRO A 162 15.49 -1.65 22.27
N TYR A 163 15.01 -0.96 23.32
CA TYR A 163 15.57 0.29 23.83
C TYR A 163 15.15 0.46 25.29
N ALA A 164 16.03 0.10 26.25
CA ALA A 164 15.66 -0.03 27.67
C ALA A 164 15.30 1.30 28.34
N ASP A 165 15.99 2.38 27.95
CA ASP A 165 15.90 3.67 28.67
C ASP A 165 14.74 4.56 28.21
N GLN A 166 13.87 4.09 27.32
CA GLN A 166 12.70 4.89 26.89
C GLN A 166 11.58 4.93 27.93
N SER A 167 10.78 6.01 27.87
CA SER A 167 9.75 6.30 28.87
C SER A 167 8.45 5.49 28.73
N ALA A 168 8.18 4.91 27.57
CA ALA A 168 6.96 4.17 27.28
C ALA A 168 7.29 2.72 26.87
N PRO A 169 6.34 1.78 27.01
CA PRO A 169 6.56 0.39 26.57
C PRO A 169 6.97 0.30 25.09
N ILE A 170 6.31 1.08 24.23
CA ILE A 170 6.55 1.13 22.80
C ILE A 170 6.65 2.59 22.37
N MET A 171 7.64 2.90 21.54
CA MET A 171 7.77 4.22 20.91
C MET A 171 8.02 4.06 19.41
N LEU A 172 7.47 5.00 18.65
CA LEU A 172 7.69 5.13 17.22
C LEU A 172 8.39 6.47 16.98
N SER A 173 9.52 6.43 16.29
CA SER A 173 10.33 7.60 15.97
C SER A 173 10.51 7.73 14.47
N ALA A 174 10.33 8.94 13.94
CA ALA A 174 10.73 9.35 12.60
C ALA A 174 11.49 10.68 12.72
N TRP A 175 12.08 11.17 11.65
CA TRP A 175 12.82 12.42 11.74
C TRP A 175 11.97 13.57 12.29
N GLY A 176 12.36 14.09 13.44
CA GLY A 176 11.64 15.17 14.13
C GLY A 176 10.27 14.80 14.71
N LYS A 177 9.92 13.51 14.74
CA LYS A 177 8.60 13.03 15.19
C LYS A 177 8.75 11.86 16.15
N GLN A 178 7.91 11.83 17.17
CA GLN A 178 7.88 10.73 18.13
C GLN A 178 6.46 10.51 18.68
N LEU A 179 6.08 9.25 18.79
CA LEU A 179 4.81 8.81 19.38
C LEU A 179 5.08 7.72 20.41
N SER A 180 4.42 7.82 21.57
CA SER A 180 4.41 6.78 22.60
C SER A 180 3.08 6.05 22.60
N VAL A 181 3.11 4.73 22.60
CA VAL A 181 1.91 3.88 22.66
C VAL A 181 2.06 2.76 23.69
N GLY A 182 0.95 2.23 24.15
CA GLY A 182 0.95 1.14 25.12
C GLY A 182 0.77 -0.25 24.48
N SER A 183 0.36 -0.32 23.21
CA SER A 183 0.06 -1.57 22.52
C SER A 183 0.22 -1.42 21.01
N ALA A 184 0.53 -2.52 20.32
CA ALA A 184 0.57 -2.60 18.87
C ALA A 184 -0.81 -2.36 18.21
N ALA A 185 -1.88 -2.69 18.91
CA ALA A 185 -3.26 -2.50 18.44
C ALA A 185 -3.74 -1.03 18.51
N ASP A 186 -2.94 -0.10 19.03
CA ASP A 186 -3.28 1.32 19.04
C ASP A 186 -3.40 1.83 17.60
N PRO A 187 -4.56 2.40 17.19
CA PRO A 187 -4.77 2.85 15.81
C PRO A 187 -3.78 3.92 15.35
N ARG A 188 -3.16 4.63 16.28
CA ARG A 188 -2.12 5.62 16.00
C ARG A 188 -0.83 5.00 15.46
N VAL A 189 -0.58 3.72 15.71
CA VAL A 189 0.54 2.99 15.12
C VAL A 189 0.41 2.99 13.59
N GLU A 190 -0.75 2.60 13.05
CA GLU A 190 -1.00 2.60 11.62
C GLU A 190 -0.93 4.01 11.02
N GLN A 191 -1.51 4.99 11.71
CA GLN A 191 -1.45 6.39 11.30
C GLN A 191 -0.01 6.91 11.23
N PHE A 192 0.83 6.56 12.21
CA PHE A 192 2.23 6.99 12.25
C PHE A 192 3.05 6.38 11.11
N PHE A 193 2.87 5.08 10.84
CA PHE A 193 3.53 4.41 9.72
C PHE A 193 3.10 5.04 8.38
N THR A 194 1.80 5.18 8.15
CA THR A 194 1.25 5.76 6.91
C THR A 194 1.77 7.19 6.66
N LYS A 195 1.91 7.97 7.74
CA LYS A 195 2.30 9.38 7.63
C LYS A 195 3.80 9.57 7.48
N TYR A 196 4.62 8.77 8.18
CA TYR A 196 6.04 9.09 8.38
C TYR A 196 7.01 8.15 7.67
N VAL A 197 6.58 6.97 7.20
CA VAL A 197 7.42 6.15 6.31
C VAL A 197 7.58 6.89 4.98
N GLN A 198 8.78 7.37 4.70
CA GLN A 198 9.07 8.23 3.53
C GLN A 198 8.16 9.47 3.45
N GLY A 199 7.70 9.96 4.60
CA GLY A 199 6.81 11.12 4.68
C GLY A 199 7.51 12.46 4.42
N GLU A 200 6.75 13.55 4.42
CA GLU A 200 7.23 14.91 4.12
C GLU A 200 8.32 15.43 5.08
N GLN A 201 8.42 14.88 6.30
CA GLN A 201 9.45 15.23 7.27
C GLN A 201 10.83 14.67 6.92
N THR A 202 10.94 13.77 5.93
CA THR A 202 12.18 13.09 5.54
C THR A 202 13.18 14.07 4.93
N PRO A 203 14.39 14.25 5.51
CA PRO A 203 15.38 15.13 4.89
C PRO A 203 16.01 14.58 3.61
N GLU A 204 16.19 13.24 3.51
CA GLU A 204 16.80 12.56 2.37
C GLU A 204 15.87 11.47 1.79
N PRO A 205 14.75 11.90 1.15
CA PRO A 205 13.78 10.96 0.63
C PRO A 205 14.39 10.06 -0.45
N GLY A 206 14.17 8.75 -0.34
CA GLY A 206 14.68 7.76 -1.30
C GLY A 206 16.14 7.36 -1.09
N ALA A 207 16.83 7.86 -0.07
CA ALA A 207 18.15 7.37 0.30
C ALA A 207 18.11 5.89 0.74
N ALA A 208 19.24 5.18 0.62
CA ALA A 208 19.27 3.73 0.80
C ALA A 208 18.96 3.29 2.23
N CYS A 209 18.09 2.30 2.40
CA CYS A 209 17.84 1.59 3.66
C CYS A 209 18.55 0.22 3.75
N THR A 210 19.36 -0.12 2.76
CA THR A 210 20.17 -1.35 2.72
C THR A 210 21.64 -1.01 2.49
N GLY A 211 22.55 -1.92 2.87
CA GLY A 211 23.99 -1.69 2.74
C GLY A 211 24.59 -0.83 3.87
N GLY A 212 23.83 -0.54 4.89
CA GLY A 212 24.27 0.06 6.13
C GLY A 212 24.79 -0.97 7.13
N LYS A 213 24.83 -0.58 8.40
CA LYS A 213 25.23 -1.45 9.51
C LYS A 213 24.09 -2.43 9.84
N SER A 214 24.40 -3.68 10.06
CA SER A 214 23.59 -4.68 10.74
C SER A 214 24.16 -4.93 12.10
N ALA A 215 23.30 -5.23 13.09
CA ALA A 215 23.77 -5.56 14.45
C ALA A 215 24.59 -6.83 14.46
#